data_95638e2ce62789d3f946355c93048e2e
#
_entry.id   95638e2ce62789d3f946355c93048e2e
#
_cell.length_a   1.000
_cell.length_b   1.000
_cell.length_c   1.000
_cell.angle_alpha   90.00
_cell.angle_beta   90.00
_cell.angle_gamma   90.00
#
_symmetry.space_group_name_H-M   'P 1'
#
loop_
_entity.id
_entity.type
_entity.pdbx_description
1 polymer ?
#
loop_
_entity_poly.entity_id
_entity_poly.type
_entity_poly.pdbx_seq_one_letter_code
_entity_poly.pdbx_strand_id
1 'polypeptide(L)'
;MAATNINRVILTGNLTRDPELRSLPSGTQVCELRIAVNSSRKDESGNWVDKPNYFNIKVWGAQGENCATYLTKGRPVAIDGRLDWREWEGQNGEKRQAVEIVADRVQFLGSRDGGGEQGGGGQRFNAQSDVPADTSDFDNPAPAAVGASDDDIPF
;
A
#
# COMPACT_ATOMS: atom_id res chain seq x y z
N MET A 1 21.03 -16.15 -24.45
CA MET A 1 20.08 -15.18 -23.86
C MET A 1 19.96 -15.41 -22.37
N ALA A 2 20.18 -14.38 -21.58
CA ALA A 2 19.93 -14.48 -20.16
C ALA A 2 18.41 -14.63 -19.92
N ALA A 3 18.02 -15.63 -19.13
CA ALA A 3 16.64 -15.79 -18.74
C ALA A 3 16.22 -14.62 -17.85
N THR A 4 15.09 -14.02 -18.14
CA THR A 4 14.53 -12.98 -17.29
C THR A 4 13.78 -13.63 -16.14
N ASN A 5 14.29 -13.47 -14.94
CA ASN A 5 13.66 -13.98 -13.73
C ASN A 5 12.69 -12.94 -13.16
N ILE A 6 11.64 -13.42 -12.52
CA ILE A 6 10.73 -12.56 -11.79
C ILE A 6 11.36 -12.18 -10.44
N ASN A 7 11.43 -10.90 -10.17
CA ASN A 7 11.87 -10.34 -8.90
C ASN A 7 10.91 -9.21 -8.51
N ARG A 8 9.96 -9.52 -7.68
CA ARG A 8 8.91 -8.60 -7.25
C ARG A 8 8.59 -8.76 -5.78
N VAL A 9 8.46 -7.66 -5.08
CA VAL A 9 8.11 -7.61 -3.67
C VAL A 9 6.98 -6.61 -3.49
N ILE A 10 5.90 -7.06 -2.87
CA ILE A 10 4.76 -6.20 -2.51
C ILE A 10 4.53 -6.36 -1.01
N LEU A 11 4.65 -5.27 -0.27
CA LEU A 11 4.49 -5.24 1.17
C LEU A 11 3.62 -4.07 1.60
N THR A 12 2.85 -4.28 2.64
CA THR A 12 2.22 -3.21 3.40
C THR A 12 2.69 -3.27 4.84
N GLY A 13 2.95 -2.13 5.44
CA GLY A 13 3.42 -2.08 6.81
C GLY A 13 3.46 -0.66 7.34
N ASN A 14 3.87 -0.52 8.58
CA ASN A 14 4.01 0.78 9.24
C ASN A 14 5.48 1.13 9.43
N LEU A 15 5.82 2.41 9.26
CA LEU A 15 7.16 2.88 9.54
C LEU A 15 7.51 2.70 11.02
N THR A 16 8.67 2.15 11.29
CA THR A 16 9.19 1.97 12.67
C THR A 16 10.00 3.16 13.15
N ARG A 17 10.44 4.01 12.22
CA ARG A 17 11.17 5.24 12.47
C ARG A 17 10.88 6.25 11.38
N ASP A 18 11.27 7.51 11.60
CA ASP A 18 11.18 8.53 10.58
C ASP A 18 12.08 8.19 9.37
N PRO A 19 11.66 8.52 8.15
CA PRO A 19 12.48 8.32 6.97
C PRO A 19 13.80 9.09 7.03
N GLU A 20 14.87 8.46 6.58
CA GLU A 20 16.18 9.09 6.47
C GLU A 20 16.51 9.38 5.00
N LEU A 21 16.61 10.65 4.67
CA LEU A 21 17.03 11.09 3.33
C LEU A 21 18.54 11.31 3.30
N ARG A 22 19.20 10.72 2.33
CA ARG A 22 20.64 10.87 2.09
C ARG A 22 20.89 11.30 0.66
N SER A 23 21.88 12.18 0.48
CA SER A 23 22.37 12.56 -0.83
C SER A 23 23.66 11.81 -1.13
N LEU A 24 23.72 11.18 -2.27
CA LEU A 24 24.93 10.53 -2.76
C LEU A 24 25.85 11.57 -3.42
N PRO A 25 27.18 11.29 -3.53
CA PRO A 25 28.10 12.19 -4.21
C PRO A 25 27.72 12.47 -5.67
N SER A 26 26.95 11.56 -6.29
CA SER A 26 26.40 11.76 -7.63
C SER A 26 25.27 12.79 -7.72
N GLY A 27 24.78 13.30 -6.58
CA GLY A 27 23.64 14.20 -6.51
C GLY A 27 22.28 13.47 -6.41
N THR A 28 22.27 12.18 -6.49
CA THR A 28 21.04 11.38 -6.37
C THR A 28 20.61 11.27 -4.92
N GLN A 29 19.33 11.49 -4.67
CA GLN A 29 18.73 11.31 -3.36
C GLN A 29 18.29 9.85 -3.15
N VAL A 30 18.50 9.34 -1.97
CA VAL A 30 17.97 8.04 -1.54
C VAL A 30 17.37 8.18 -0.14
N CYS A 31 16.14 7.70 0.00
CA CYS A 31 15.45 7.67 1.28
C CYS A 31 15.45 6.25 1.83
N GLU A 32 15.89 6.08 3.05
CA GLU A 32 15.82 4.79 3.75
C GLU A 32 14.59 4.74 4.65
N LEU A 33 13.75 3.74 4.42
CA LEU A 33 12.58 3.45 5.22
C LEU A 33 12.80 2.15 5.97
N ARG A 34 12.27 2.06 7.16
CA ARG A 34 12.18 0.79 7.89
C ARG A 34 10.73 0.54 8.27
N ILE A 35 10.16 -0.54 7.76
CA ILE A 35 8.77 -0.90 8.02
C ILE A 35 8.66 -2.17 8.84
N ALA A 36 7.61 -2.25 9.64
CA ALA A 36 7.15 -3.46 10.30
C ALA A 36 5.97 -4.03 9.54
N VAL A 37 6.11 -5.27 9.11
CA VAL A 37 5.05 -6.05 8.48
C VAL A 37 4.63 -7.13 9.47
N ASN A 38 3.44 -7.02 10.01
CA ASN A 38 2.94 -7.96 10.99
C ASN A 38 2.40 -9.21 10.30
N SER A 39 2.82 -10.35 10.79
CA SER A 39 2.25 -11.64 10.45
C SER A 39 1.80 -12.36 11.72
N SER A 40 0.78 -13.18 11.61
CA SER A 40 0.33 -14.02 12.72
C SER A 40 0.83 -15.43 12.53
N ARG A 41 1.31 -16.05 13.60
CA ARG A 41 1.68 -17.47 13.62
C ARG A 41 1.11 -18.14 14.87
N LYS A 42 0.91 -19.44 14.79
CA LYS A 42 0.58 -20.22 15.98
C LYS A 42 1.85 -20.50 16.79
N ASP A 43 1.76 -20.33 18.09
CA ASP A 43 2.78 -20.78 19.03
C ASP A 43 2.66 -22.30 19.28
N GLU A 44 3.55 -22.84 20.11
CA GLU A 44 3.56 -24.26 20.48
C GLU A 44 2.30 -24.68 21.25
N SER A 45 1.63 -23.74 21.87
CA SER A 45 0.38 -23.96 22.61
C SER A 45 -0.87 -23.83 21.74
N GLY A 46 -0.72 -23.53 20.43
CA GLY A 46 -1.82 -23.38 19.48
C GLY A 46 -2.48 -22.02 19.48
N ASN A 47 -1.96 -21.04 20.22
CA ASN A 47 -2.45 -19.67 20.23
C ASN A 47 -1.88 -18.85 19.06
N TRP A 48 -2.68 -17.94 18.54
CA TRP A 48 -2.21 -16.98 17.55
C TRP A 48 -1.42 -15.87 18.22
N VAL A 49 -0.19 -15.69 17.79
CA VAL A 49 0.69 -14.63 18.24
C VAL A 49 1.14 -13.77 17.06
N ASP A 50 1.20 -12.48 17.28
CA ASP A 50 1.67 -11.55 16.28
C ASP A 50 3.20 -11.58 16.21
N LYS A 51 3.72 -11.66 15.00
CA LYS A 51 5.15 -11.61 14.71
C LYS A 51 5.44 -10.43 13.80
N PRO A 52 6.09 -9.39 14.29
CA PRO A 52 6.55 -8.31 13.44
C PRO A 52 7.77 -8.76 12.63
N ASN A 53 7.77 -8.43 11.34
CA ASN A 53 8.90 -8.60 10.46
C ASN A 53 9.37 -7.23 10.02
N TYR A 54 10.66 -6.96 10.15
CA TYR A 54 11.24 -5.65 9.84
C TYR A 54 11.99 -5.71 8.52
N PHE A 55 11.69 -4.77 7.63
CA PHE A 55 12.34 -4.66 6.34
C PHE A 55 12.91 -3.26 6.13
N ASN A 56 14.12 -3.21 5.58
CA ASN A 56 14.74 -1.98 5.13
C ASN A 56 14.44 -1.78 3.66
N ILE A 57 14.03 -0.57 3.31
CA ILE A 57 13.60 -0.22 1.97
C ILE A 57 14.33 1.03 1.53
N LYS A 58 14.84 1.01 0.31
CA LYS A 58 15.45 2.16 -0.34
C LYS A 58 14.51 2.71 -1.39
N VAL A 59 14.30 4.01 -1.33
CA VAL A 59 13.48 4.77 -2.28
C VAL A 59 14.35 5.82 -2.94
N TRP A 60 14.52 5.71 -4.23
CA TRP A 60 15.42 6.57 -5.00
C TRP A 60 14.70 7.77 -5.60
N GLY A 61 15.43 8.87 -5.74
CA GLY A 61 15.02 10.06 -6.48
C GLY A 61 13.92 10.87 -5.81
N ALA A 62 13.10 11.53 -6.60
CA ALA A 62 12.01 12.39 -6.14
C ALA A 62 10.99 11.69 -5.25
N GLN A 63 10.73 10.42 -5.49
CA GLN A 63 9.83 9.63 -4.65
C GLN A 63 10.41 9.46 -3.23
N GLY A 64 11.74 9.31 -3.11
CA GLY A 64 12.44 9.28 -1.82
C GLY A 64 12.34 10.61 -1.08
N GLU A 65 12.46 11.72 -1.77
CA GLU A 65 12.27 13.05 -1.19
C GLU A 65 10.85 13.24 -0.67
N ASN A 66 9.84 12.79 -1.43
CA ASN A 66 8.45 12.82 -1.00
C ASN A 66 8.22 11.96 0.25
N CYS A 67 8.82 10.79 0.33
CA CYS A 67 8.75 9.94 1.51
C CYS A 67 9.33 10.64 2.74
N ALA A 68 10.48 11.28 2.60
CA ALA A 68 11.11 12.02 3.69
C ALA A 68 10.29 13.23 4.15
N THR A 69 9.58 13.88 3.23
CA THR A 69 8.78 15.07 3.51
C THR A 69 7.46 14.74 4.19
N TYR A 70 6.77 13.70 3.75
CA TYR A 70 5.39 13.44 4.14
C TYR A 70 5.21 12.27 5.10
N LEU A 71 6.19 11.39 5.22
CA LEU A 71 6.11 10.24 6.09
C LEU A 71 6.78 10.49 7.43
N THR A 72 6.20 9.90 8.46
CA THR A 72 6.73 9.89 9.82
C THR A 72 6.60 8.51 10.42
N LYS A 73 7.29 8.25 11.54
CA LYS A 73 7.14 7.03 12.32
C LYS A 73 5.68 6.68 12.55
N GLY A 74 5.33 5.42 12.36
CA GLY A 74 3.97 4.90 12.56
C GLY A 74 3.05 5.00 11.34
N ARG A 75 3.43 5.73 10.32
CA ARG A 75 2.62 5.85 9.10
C ARG A 75 2.55 4.55 8.32
N PRO A 76 1.35 4.15 7.87
CA PRO A 76 1.20 3.00 7.00
C PRO A 76 1.58 3.32 5.56
N VAL A 77 2.28 2.39 4.93
CA VAL A 77 2.70 2.49 3.53
C VAL A 77 2.54 1.16 2.80
N ALA A 78 2.32 1.23 1.51
CA ALA A 78 2.42 0.11 0.60
C ALA A 78 3.67 0.27 -0.27
N ILE A 79 4.44 -0.79 -0.36
CA ILE A 79 5.68 -0.84 -1.12
C ILE A 79 5.51 -1.83 -2.25
N ASP A 80 5.86 -1.41 -3.44
CA ASP A 80 5.97 -2.24 -4.62
C ASP A 80 7.38 -2.07 -5.17
N GLY A 81 8.16 -3.14 -5.18
CA GLY A 81 9.56 -3.08 -5.54
C GLY A 81 10.16 -4.43 -5.87
N ARG A 82 11.45 -4.52 -5.68
CA ARG A 82 12.24 -5.72 -5.94
C ARG A 82 13.29 -5.93 -4.86
N LEU A 83 13.77 -7.15 -4.75
CA LEU A 83 14.93 -7.47 -3.92
C LEU A 83 16.21 -7.07 -4.64
N ASP A 84 17.11 -6.47 -3.92
CA ASP A 84 18.47 -6.17 -4.37
C ASP A 84 19.46 -6.85 -3.44
N TRP A 85 20.31 -7.68 -4.02
CA TRP A 85 21.35 -8.36 -3.29
C TRP A 85 22.68 -7.66 -3.54
N ARG A 86 23.39 -7.39 -2.46
CA ARG A 86 24.72 -6.82 -2.54
C ARG A 86 25.71 -7.56 -1.67
N GLU A 87 26.91 -7.63 -2.14
CA GLU A 87 28.06 -8.17 -1.41
C GLU A 87 29.13 -7.09 -1.30
N TRP A 88 29.77 -7.02 -0.17
CA TRP A 88 30.92 -6.14 0.03
C TRP A 88 31.90 -6.80 0.97
N GLU A 89 33.13 -6.36 0.89
CA GLU A 89 34.20 -6.81 1.77
C GLU A 89 34.25 -5.90 3.00
N GLY A 90 34.17 -6.49 4.20
CA GLY A 90 34.30 -5.78 5.46
C GLY A 90 35.76 -5.40 5.75
N GLN A 91 35.96 -4.59 6.80
CA GLN A 91 37.28 -4.09 7.18
C GLN A 91 38.28 -5.19 7.52
N ASN A 92 37.83 -6.37 7.87
CA ASN A 92 38.65 -7.53 8.22
C ASN A 92 38.86 -8.53 7.05
N GLY A 93 38.50 -8.13 5.83
CA GLY A 93 38.56 -9.01 4.67
C GLY A 93 37.44 -10.06 4.59
N GLU A 94 36.47 -10.01 5.49
CA GLU A 94 35.32 -10.90 5.47
C GLU A 94 34.29 -10.44 4.40
N LYS A 95 33.76 -11.39 3.65
CA LYS A 95 32.67 -11.13 2.71
C LYS A 95 31.36 -10.96 3.48
N ARG A 96 30.73 -9.83 3.29
CA ARG A 96 29.40 -9.52 3.83
C ARG A 96 28.40 -9.38 2.71
N GLN A 97 27.20 -9.84 2.96
CA GLN A 97 26.11 -9.74 2.00
C GLN A 97 24.84 -9.24 2.69
N ALA A 98 24.05 -8.53 1.97
CA ALA A 98 22.75 -8.06 2.42
C ALA A 98 21.74 -8.10 1.28
N VAL A 99 20.51 -8.37 1.66
CA VAL A 99 19.36 -8.25 0.77
C VAL A 99 18.55 -7.04 1.22
N GLU A 100 18.33 -6.12 0.32
CA GLU A 100 17.56 -4.91 0.55
C GLU A 100 16.37 -4.88 -0.39
N ILE A 101 15.34 -4.12 -0.05
CA ILE A 101 14.21 -3.89 -0.93
C ILE A 101 14.38 -2.52 -1.57
N VAL A 102 14.38 -2.50 -2.89
CA VAL A 102 14.37 -1.26 -3.67
C VAL A 102 12.94 -1.01 -4.13
N ALA A 103 12.34 0.07 -3.65
CA ALA A 103 10.99 0.42 -4.00
C ALA A 103 10.95 1.07 -5.39
N ASP A 104 10.12 0.53 -6.26
CA ASP A 104 9.75 1.14 -7.53
C ASP A 104 8.59 2.11 -7.33
N ARG A 105 7.70 1.79 -6.39
CA ARG A 105 6.57 2.64 -6.00
C ARG A 105 6.32 2.57 -4.49
N VAL A 106 6.09 3.71 -3.90
CA VAL A 106 5.62 3.85 -2.52
C VAL A 106 4.26 4.53 -2.53
N GLN A 107 3.28 3.87 -1.96
CA GLN A 107 1.95 4.43 -1.80
C GLN A 107 1.70 4.73 -0.33
N PHE A 108 1.31 5.96 -0.05
CA PHE A 108 0.96 6.39 1.30
C PHE A 108 -0.46 5.92 1.61
N LEU A 109 -0.59 5.15 2.67
CA LEU A 109 -1.85 4.65 3.16
C LEU A 109 -2.28 5.45 4.40
N GLY A 110 -3.57 5.37 4.74
CA GLY A 110 -4.13 6.07 5.89
C GLY A 110 -4.66 7.46 5.56
N SER A 111 -5.62 7.89 6.36
CA SER A 111 -6.19 9.23 6.27
C SER A 111 -5.15 10.29 6.59
N ARG A 112 -5.31 11.45 6.00
CA ARG A 112 -4.61 12.67 6.40
C ARG A 112 -5.06 13.20 7.77
N ASP A 113 -5.40 12.31 8.69
CA ASP A 113 -5.73 12.69 10.06
C ASP A 113 -4.44 12.93 10.84
N GLY A 114 -4.03 14.13 10.83
CA GLY A 114 -2.87 14.50 11.62
C GLY A 114 -2.48 15.94 11.42
N GLY A 115 -3.21 16.85 11.97
CA GLY A 115 -2.72 18.19 12.14
C GLY A 115 -3.56 19.25 11.46
N GLY A 116 -4.44 19.77 12.20
CA GLY A 116 -5.18 20.94 11.83
C GLY A 116 -6.50 21.01 12.59
N GLU A 117 -6.42 21.07 13.90
CA GLU A 117 -7.36 21.94 14.58
C GLU A 117 -7.18 23.32 13.96
N GLN A 118 -8.10 23.71 13.15
CA GLN A 118 -8.74 25.00 13.31
C GLN A 118 -9.63 25.31 12.13
N GLY A 119 -10.84 25.45 12.49
CA GLY A 119 -11.59 26.53 11.96
C GLY A 119 -12.48 26.25 10.76
N GLY A 120 -13.71 26.09 11.09
CA GLY A 120 -14.70 26.74 10.29
C GLY A 120 -15.36 25.91 9.20
N GLY A 121 -16.60 25.62 9.42
CA GLY A 121 -17.53 25.38 8.36
C GLY A 121 -17.68 23.92 7.98
N GLY A 122 -18.20 23.14 8.90
CA GLY A 122 -18.95 21.96 8.54
C GLY A 122 -20.12 22.35 7.65
N GLN A 123 -19.91 22.39 6.36
CA GLN A 123 -21.02 22.15 5.47
C GLN A 123 -21.33 20.66 5.60
N ARG A 124 -22.19 20.39 6.56
CA ARG A 124 -23.02 19.20 6.49
C ARG A 124 -23.70 19.29 5.12
N PHE A 125 -23.28 18.46 4.19
CA PHE A 125 -24.15 18.11 3.09
C PHE A 125 -25.37 17.45 3.73
N ASN A 126 -26.34 18.30 4.04
CA ASN A 126 -27.69 17.86 4.22
C ASN A 126 -28.08 17.41 2.82
N ALA A 127 -27.99 16.12 2.59
CA ALA A 127 -28.66 15.51 1.45
C ALA A 127 -30.16 15.57 1.75
N GLN A 128 -30.68 16.77 1.66
CA GLN A 128 -32.08 16.99 1.46
C GLN A 128 -32.24 16.85 -0.05
N SER A 129 -32.40 15.63 -0.45
CA SER A 129 -32.88 15.31 -1.77
C SER A 129 -34.34 15.76 -1.82
N ASP A 130 -34.55 17.00 -2.21
CA ASP A 130 -35.82 17.44 -2.74
C ASP A 130 -35.93 16.88 -4.18
N VAL A 131 -35.95 15.58 -4.28
CA VAL A 131 -36.49 14.90 -5.42
C VAL A 131 -37.87 14.44 -5.00
N PRO A 132 -38.96 15.03 -5.48
CA PRO A 132 -40.26 14.44 -5.28
C PRO A 132 -40.23 13.06 -5.93
N ALA A 133 -40.30 12.05 -5.08
CA ALA A 133 -40.51 10.70 -5.57
C ALA A 133 -41.90 10.64 -6.15
N ASP A 134 -42.01 10.93 -7.45
CA ASP A 134 -43.18 10.63 -8.20
C ASP A 134 -43.19 9.12 -8.43
N THR A 135 -43.85 8.41 -7.56
CA THR A 135 -44.04 6.97 -7.62
C THR A 135 -45.24 6.55 -8.48
N SER A 136 -45.80 7.47 -9.28
CA SER A 136 -46.98 7.19 -10.05
C SER A 136 -46.76 6.35 -11.32
N ASP A 137 -45.51 6.09 -11.70
CA ASP A 137 -45.19 5.29 -12.89
C ASP A 137 -44.96 3.79 -12.66
N PHE A 138 -45.08 3.34 -11.42
CA PHE A 138 -44.89 1.90 -11.10
C PHE A 138 -46.17 1.07 -11.01
N ASP A 139 -47.32 1.69 -11.28
CA ASP A 139 -48.63 1.01 -11.22
C ASP A 139 -49.16 0.69 -12.61
N ASN A 140 -48.30 0.13 -13.46
CA ASN A 140 -48.77 -0.42 -14.73
C ASN A 140 -48.54 -1.92 -14.73
N PRO A 141 -49.57 -2.74 -14.51
CA PRO A 141 -49.41 -4.17 -14.63
C PRO A 141 -49.21 -4.53 -16.10
N ALA A 142 -47.98 -4.96 -16.39
CA ALA A 142 -47.68 -5.51 -17.70
C ALA A 142 -48.55 -6.74 -17.98
N PRO A 143 -49.13 -6.86 -19.16
CA PRO A 143 -49.90 -8.05 -19.50
C PRO A 143 -49.00 -9.26 -19.60
N ALA A 144 -49.44 -10.35 -18.98
CA ALA A 144 -48.79 -11.61 -19.05
C ALA A 144 -48.60 -12.08 -20.49
N ALA A 145 -47.37 -12.15 -20.94
CA ALA A 145 -47.03 -12.84 -22.16
C ALA A 145 -46.84 -14.34 -21.84
N VAL A 146 -47.74 -15.11 -22.34
CA VAL A 146 -47.73 -16.57 -22.33
C VAL A 146 -46.76 -17.01 -23.42
N GLY A 147 -45.87 -17.94 -23.05
CA GLY A 147 -45.25 -18.82 -24.02
C GLY A 147 -43.85 -18.43 -24.44
N ALA A 148 -42.92 -18.99 -23.78
CA ALA A 148 -41.61 -19.29 -24.38
C ALA A 148 -41.25 -20.70 -24.02
N SER A 149 -41.26 -21.51 -25.05
CA SER A 149 -40.70 -22.84 -25.07
C SER A 149 -39.24 -22.85 -24.65
N ASP A 150 -38.95 -23.79 -23.80
CA ASP A 150 -37.60 -24.32 -23.62
C ASP A 150 -36.97 -24.62 -24.97
N ASP A 151 -35.76 -24.22 -25.09
CA ASP A 151 -34.67 -24.72 -25.92
C ASP A 151 -33.91 -23.52 -26.52
N ASP A 152 -32.78 -23.31 -25.95
CA ASP A 152 -31.50 -22.96 -26.56
C ASP A 152 -30.65 -22.15 -25.59
N ILE A 153 -29.92 -22.90 -24.79
CA ILE A 153 -28.68 -22.38 -24.22
C ILE A 153 -27.55 -23.02 -25.02
N PRO A 154 -26.90 -22.31 -25.93
CA PRO A 154 -25.65 -22.80 -26.52
C PRO A 154 -24.51 -22.62 -25.53
N PHE A 155 -23.86 -23.71 -25.25
CA PHE A 155 -22.59 -23.74 -24.59
C PHE A 155 -21.48 -23.30 -25.55
#